data_2389c16d592ed28293b6c1628a46f25a
#
_entry.id   2389c16d592ed28293b6c1628a46f25a
#
_cell.length_a   1.000
_cell.length_b   1.000
_cell.length_c   1.000
_cell.angle_alpha   90.00
_cell.angle_beta   90.00
_cell.angle_gamma   90.00
#
_symmetry.space_group_name_H-M   'P 1'
#
loop_
_entity.id
_entity.type
_entity.pdbx_description
1 polymer ?
#
loop_
_entity_poly.entity_id
_entity_poly.type
_entity_poly.pdbx_seq_one_letter_code
_entity_poly.pdbx_strand_id
1 'polypeptide(L)'
;PTTPVIMVTKSEEENIMDKAVGSKIADYLIKPVNPNQVLLSIKKNVHSQQLVTEQTTADYRAEFGRLSSALQMADSFADWCNVYRRITNWEIELSDSTDQSIKEVIEYQKHEANQEFCKFVRRNYYDWINKRDETTPVMSHTLMRSKIFPVADENPKTTLLLIDNFRYDQWRSISPLLRGYYDIAADDFYCAILPTATQYARNAIFAGLMPLAIDKLMPNKWLNDNEEGGKNQYEEQFLQRLMTSSGKNYKYTFDKLVPVSYTHLT
;
A
#
# COMPACT_ATOMS: atom_id res chain seq x y z
N PRO A 1 -11.31 16.64 5.06
CA PRO A 1 -11.21 17.67 6.11
C PRO A 1 -12.27 17.38 7.16
N THR A 2 -11.84 16.94 8.34
CA THR A 2 -12.75 16.74 9.48
C THR A 2 -12.88 18.06 10.20
N THR A 3 -14.01 18.73 10.02
CA THR A 3 -14.35 19.93 10.78
C THR A 3 -14.33 19.58 12.28
N PRO A 4 -13.55 20.29 13.11
CA PRO A 4 -13.54 20.05 14.55
C PRO A 4 -14.91 20.35 15.14
N VAL A 5 -15.43 19.41 15.93
CA VAL A 5 -16.74 19.54 16.61
C VAL A 5 -16.48 19.86 18.07
N ILE A 6 -17.03 20.98 18.57
CA ILE A 6 -16.99 21.35 19.97
C ILE A 6 -18.36 21.07 20.57
N MET A 7 -18.43 20.20 21.57
CA MET A 7 -19.68 19.88 22.26
C MET A 7 -19.90 20.81 23.46
N VAL A 8 -21.11 21.38 23.59
CA VAL A 8 -21.51 22.22 24.72
C VAL A 8 -22.71 21.58 25.40
N THR A 9 -22.57 21.18 26.68
CA THR A 9 -23.60 20.44 27.40
C THR A 9 -23.83 21.00 28.82
N LYS A 10 -24.92 20.58 29.47
CA LYS A 10 -25.22 20.87 30.88
C LYS A 10 -24.82 19.75 31.84
N SER A 11 -24.46 18.58 31.30
CA SER A 11 -24.17 17.40 32.11
C SER A 11 -22.70 17.26 32.42
N GLU A 12 -22.37 17.01 33.66
CA GLU A 12 -21.03 16.65 34.18
C GLU A 12 -20.86 15.13 34.30
N GLU A 13 -21.78 14.32 33.73
CA GLU A 13 -21.71 12.86 33.86
C GLU A 13 -20.50 12.28 33.12
N GLU A 14 -19.68 11.52 33.86
CA GLU A 14 -18.49 10.83 33.39
C GLU A 14 -18.75 9.97 32.13
N ASN A 15 -19.93 9.32 32.07
CA ASN A 15 -20.35 8.51 30.93
C ASN A 15 -20.51 9.27 29.59
N ILE A 16 -20.77 10.58 29.65
CA ILE A 16 -20.90 11.45 28.49
C ILE A 16 -19.50 11.91 28.06
N MET A 17 -18.59 12.11 28.99
CA MET A 17 -17.19 12.42 28.73
C MET A 17 -16.48 11.25 28.03
N ASP A 18 -16.65 10.02 28.52
CA ASP A 18 -16.02 8.82 27.89
C ASP A 18 -16.56 8.55 26.50
N LYS A 19 -17.86 8.73 26.26
CA LYS A 19 -18.45 8.66 24.93
C LYS A 19 -18.01 9.79 23.99
N ALA A 20 -17.73 10.97 24.53
CA ALA A 20 -17.24 12.10 23.75
C ALA A 20 -15.77 11.92 23.36
N VAL A 21 -14.93 11.35 24.22
CA VAL A 21 -13.53 11.00 23.94
C VAL A 21 -13.42 9.87 22.91
N GLY A 22 -14.40 8.94 22.88
CA GLY A 22 -14.50 7.89 21.86
C GLY A 22 -15.12 8.34 20.53
N SER A 23 -15.73 9.53 20.47
CA SER A 23 -16.28 10.14 19.26
C SER A 23 -15.36 11.25 18.78
N LYS A 24 -15.42 11.59 17.48
CA LYS A 24 -14.58 12.62 16.82
C LYS A 24 -14.87 14.05 17.32
N ILE A 25 -15.01 14.25 18.65
CA ILE A 25 -15.26 15.55 19.28
C ILE A 25 -13.91 16.16 19.65
N ALA A 26 -13.67 17.37 19.16
CA ALA A 26 -12.39 18.08 19.30
C ALA A 26 -12.25 18.78 20.65
N ASP A 27 -13.37 19.19 21.28
CA ASP A 27 -13.37 19.80 22.62
C ASP A 27 -14.77 19.72 23.27
N TYR A 28 -14.81 19.91 24.59
CA TYR A 28 -16.01 19.74 25.40
C TYR A 28 -16.16 20.92 26.41
N LEU A 29 -17.30 21.58 26.40
CA LEU A 29 -17.59 22.72 27.27
C LEU A 29 -18.85 22.48 28.09
N ILE A 30 -18.80 22.80 29.38
CA ILE A 30 -19.92 22.63 30.29
C ILE A 30 -20.65 23.98 30.52
N LYS A 31 -21.99 23.98 30.41
CA LYS A 31 -22.80 25.15 30.66
C LYS A 31 -22.89 25.45 32.17
N PRO A 32 -22.81 26.73 32.60
CA PRO A 32 -22.78 27.96 31.81
C PRO A 32 -21.41 28.22 31.19
N VAL A 33 -21.37 28.45 29.87
CA VAL A 33 -20.10 28.65 29.10
C VAL A 33 -19.80 30.15 29.05
N ASN A 34 -18.60 30.50 29.48
CA ASN A 34 -18.08 31.85 29.29
C ASN A 34 -17.68 32.03 27.80
N PRO A 35 -18.03 33.15 27.13
CA PRO A 35 -17.60 33.44 25.74
C PRO A 35 -16.10 33.26 25.50
N ASN A 36 -15.27 33.59 26.50
CA ASN A 36 -13.83 33.39 26.42
C ASN A 36 -13.40 31.90 26.34
N GLN A 37 -14.15 31.00 26.99
CA GLN A 37 -13.91 29.57 26.93
C GLN A 37 -14.21 29.02 25.52
N VAL A 38 -15.30 29.48 24.90
CA VAL A 38 -15.63 29.14 23.50
C VAL A 38 -14.56 29.65 22.56
N LEU A 39 -14.14 30.90 22.74
CA LEU A 39 -13.09 31.50 21.90
C LEU A 39 -11.75 30.78 22.06
N LEU A 40 -11.38 30.39 23.28
CA LEU A 40 -10.18 29.60 23.57
C LEU A 40 -10.24 28.22 22.93
N SER A 41 -11.37 27.52 23.03
CA SER A 41 -11.57 26.22 22.42
C SER A 41 -11.48 26.30 20.89
N ILE A 42 -12.12 27.29 20.27
CA ILE A 42 -12.03 27.53 18.82
C ILE A 42 -10.58 27.81 18.41
N LYS A 43 -9.90 28.75 19.10
CA LYS A 43 -8.51 29.10 18.81
C LYS A 43 -7.58 27.89 18.94
N LYS A 44 -7.71 27.11 20.03
CA LYS A 44 -6.91 25.90 20.25
C LYS A 44 -7.06 24.91 19.10
N ASN A 45 -8.29 24.64 18.66
CA ASN A 45 -8.55 23.67 17.62
C ASN A 45 -8.17 24.15 16.20
N VAL A 46 -8.38 25.44 15.90
CA VAL A 46 -7.98 26.04 14.61
C VAL A 46 -6.47 26.25 14.55
N HIS A 47 -5.85 26.79 15.60
CA HIS A 47 -4.40 27.00 15.61
C HIS A 47 -3.60 25.70 15.73
N SER A 48 -4.10 24.67 16.41
CA SER A 48 -3.39 23.39 16.44
C SER A 48 -3.29 22.75 15.05
N GLN A 49 -4.32 22.82 14.22
CA GLN A 49 -4.26 22.36 12.84
C GLN A 49 -3.25 23.17 12.00
N GLN A 50 -3.25 24.50 12.13
CA GLN A 50 -2.26 25.34 11.45
C GLN A 50 -0.84 25.04 11.90
N LEU A 51 -0.58 24.93 13.19
CA LEU A 51 0.74 24.61 13.74
C LEU A 51 1.23 23.24 13.29
N VAL A 52 0.34 22.23 13.26
CA VAL A 52 0.69 20.90 12.75
C VAL A 52 1.04 20.99 11.25
N THR A 53 0.26 21.69 10.45
CA THR A 53 0.54 21.86 9.01
C THR A 53 1.84 22.61 8.75
N GLU A 54 2.12 23.68 9.51
CA GLU A 54 3.38 24.43 9.41
C GLU A 54 4.58 23.56 9.82
N GLN A 55 4.45 22.78 10.89
CA GLN A 55 5.50 21.86 11.32
C GLN A 55 5.74 20.76 10.28
N THR A 56 4.68 20.11 9.76
CA THR A 56 4.80 19.09 8.71
C THR A 56 5.48 19.64 7.46
N THR A 57 5.15 20.88 7.08
CA THR A 57 5.79 21.56 5.95
C THR A 57 7.27 21.84 6.21
N ALA A 58 7.62 22.28 7.42
CA ALA A 58 9.02 22.52 7.81
C ALA A 58 9.82 21.20 7.85
N ASP A 59 9.24 20.14 8.37
CA ASP A 59 9.84 18.80 8.44
C ASP A 59 10.08 18.24 7.04
N TYR A 60 9.14 18.41 6.11
CA TYR A 60 9.34 18.01 4.72
C TYR A 60 10.45 18.84 4.03
N ARG A 61 10.52 20.14 4.27
CA ARG A 61 11.63 20.96 3.72
C ARG A 61 13.00 20.48 4.21
N ALA A 62 13.10 20.08 5.47
CA ALA A 62 14.32 19.49 6.01
C ALA A 62 14.62 18.10 5.40
N GLU A 63 13.58 17.32 5.10
CA GLU A 63 13.69 16.00 4.51
C GLU A 63 13.96 16.03 3.00
N PHE A 64 13.56 17.07 2.31
CA PHE A 64 13.71 17.20 0.85
C PHE A 64 15.16 16.97 0.39
N GLY A 65 16.13 17.60 1.04
CA GLY A 65 17.54 17.42 0.72
C GLY A 65 18.04 15.99 0.94
N ARG A 66 17.58 15.34 2.02
CA ARG A 66 17.92 13.94 2.33
C ARG A 66 17.31 12.98 1.33
N LEU A 67 16.08 13.26 0.88
CA LEU A 67 15.39 12.43 -0.10
C LEU A 67 16.04 12.60 -1.49
N SER A 68 16.39 13.83 -1.88
CA SER A 68 17.13 14.08 -3.12
C SER A 68 18.50 13.39 -3.13
N SER A 69 19.22 13.40 -2.01
CA SER A 69 20.47 12.63 -1.89
C SER A 69 20.25 11.13 -2.00
N ALA A 70 19.20 10.59 -1.35
CA ALA A 70 18.84 9.19 -1.43
C ALA A 70 18.49 8.77 -2.87
N LEU A 71 17.80 9.62 -3.62
CA LEU A 71 17.50 9.41 -5.06
C LEU A 71 18.78 9.27 -5.90
N GLN A 72 19.75 10.15 -5.68
CA GLN A 72 21.00 10.14 -6.42
C GLN A 72 21.89 8.94 -6.08
N MET A 73 21.80 8.42 -4.86
CA MET A 73 22.63 7.32 -4.36
C MET A 73 21.96 5.95 -4.51
N ALA A 74 20.69 5.88 -4.92
CA ALA A 74 19.95 4.63 -5.02
C ALA A 74 20.49 3.76 -6.16
N ASP A 75 21.15 2.65 -5.82
CA ASP A 75 21.73 1.69 -6.75
C ASP A 75 21.22 0.26 -6.59
N SER A 76 20.47 -0.03 -5.53
CA SER A 76 19.81 -1.31 -5.28
C SER A 76 18.28 -1.21 -5.30
N PHE A 77 17.60 -2.34 -5.49
CA PHE A 77 16.14 -2.39 -5.39
C PHE A 77 15.66 -2.00 -3.98
N ALA A 78 16.42 -2.33 -2.94
CA ALA A 78 16.11 -1.96 -1.57
C ALA A 78 16.14 -0.43 -1.34
N ASP A 79 17.11 0.27 -1.96
CA ASP A 79 17.18 1.72 -1.90
C ASP A 79 15.96 2.36 -2.54
N TRP A 80 15.57 1.87 -3.71
CA TRP A 80 14.36 2.33 -4.40
C TRP A 80 13.07 2.06 -3.62
N CYS A 81 12.96 0.92 -2.94
CA CYS A 81 11.85 0.65 -2.02
C CYS A 81 11.81 1.68 -0.88
N ASN A 82 12.98 2.03 -0.32
CA ASN A 82 13.07 3.04 0.74
C ASN A 82 12.68 4.44 0.23
N VAL A 83 13.18 4.84 -0.93
CA VAL A 83 12.80 6.12 -1.57
C VAL A 83 11.28 6.16 -1.80
N TYR A 84 10.70 5.13 -2.39
CA TYR A 84 9.27 5.06 -2.65
C TYR A 84 8.45 5.14 -1.37
N ARG A 85 8.84 4.41 -0.32
CA ARG A 85 8.19 4.44 1.00
C ARG A 85 8.20 5.84 1.59
N ARG A 86 9.31 6.56 1.50
CA ARG A 86 9.45 7.92 2.01
C ARG A 86 8.59 8.93 1.24
N ILE A 87 8.62 8.88 -0.10
CA ILE A 87 7.78 9.75 -0.94
C ILE A 87 6.30 9.53 -0.62
N THR A 88 5.85 8.27 -0.59
CA THR A 88 4.45 7.94 -0.30
C THR A 88 4.01 8.41 1.09
N ASN A 89 4.87 8.28 2.10
CA ASN A 89 4.56 8.79 3.44
C ASN A 89 4.34 10.31 3.42
N TRP A 90 5.22 11.05 2.75
CA TRP A 90 5.08 12.50 2.66
C TRP A 90 3.89 12.94 1.82
N GLU A 91 3.53 12.21 0.75
CA GLU A 91 2.29 12.46 0.01
C GLU A 91 1.06 12.35 0.91
N ILE A 92 1.02 11.33 1.78
CA ILE A 92 -0.09 11.14 2.73
C ILE A 92 -0.09 12.25 3.79
N GLU A 93 1.03 12.56 4.41
CA GLU A 93 1.13 13.57 5.46
C GLU A 93 0.83 14.99 4.96
N LEU A 94 1.18 15.28 3.70
CA LEU A 94 0.92 16.58 3.06
C LEU A 94 -0.43 16.64 2.34
N SER A 95 -1.20 15.56 2.32
CA SER A 95 -2.49 15.51 1.61
C SER A 95 -3.46 16.61 2.07
N ASP A 96 -3.51 16.85 3.38
CA ASP A 96 -4.38 17.86 4.02
C ASP A 96 -3.75 19.27 4.05
N SER A 97 -2.52 19.44 3.57
CA SER A 97 -1.88 20.76 3.51
C SER A 97 -2.64 21.71 2.59
N THR A 98 -2.81 22.94 3.02
CA THR A 98 -3.35 24.03 2.19
C THR A 98 -2.28 24.74 1.35
N ASP A 99 -1.01 24.46 1.59
CA ASP A 99 0.12 25.01 0.85
C ASP A 99 0.29 24.28 -0.47
N GLN A 100 -0.19 24.90 -1.54
CA GLN A 100 -0.09 24.35 -2.90
C GLN A 100 1.36 24.22 -3.36
N SER A 101 2.25 25.13 -2.91
CA SER A 101 3.66 25.11 -3.33
C SER A 101 4.39 23.86 -2.85
N ILE A 102 4.08 23.39 -1.64
CA ILE A 102 4.71 22.17 -1.09
C ILE A 102 4.21 20.90 -1.81
N LYS A 103 2.93 20.89 -2.22
CA LYS A 103 2.37 19.81 -3.04
C LYS A 103 3.04 19.71 -4.41
N GLU A 104 3.31 20.84 -5.04
CA GLU A 104 4.03 20.88 -6.31
C GLU A 104 5.47 20.39 -6.16
N VAL A 105 6.14 20.69 -5.04
CA VAL A 105 7.50 20.22 -4.76
C VAL A 105 7.55 18.71 -4.59
N ILE A 106 6.61 18.08 -3.84
CA ILE A 106 6.58 16.62 -3.68
C ILE A 106 6.23 15.91 -4.99
N GLU A 107 5.31 16.46 -5.78
CA GLU A 107 5.00 15.92 -7.10
C GLU A 107 6.19 15.98 -8.06
N TYR A 108 6.95 17.08 -8.03
CA TYR A 108 8.19 17.19 -8.81
C TYR A 108 9.22 16.12 -8.38
N GLN A 109 9.44 15.96 -7.07
CA GLN A 109 10.39 14.96 -6.54
C GLN A 109 9.95 13.53 -6.86
N LYS A 110 8.66 13.24 -6.81
CA LYS A 110 8.09 11.98 -7.25
C LYS A 110 8.31 11.72 -8.74
N HIS A 111 8.14 12.74 -9.57
CA HIS A 111 8.39 12.63 -11.00
C HIS A 111 9.87 12.33 -11.28
N GLU A 112 10.80 13.03 -10.62
CA GLU A 112 12.23 12.76 -10.70
C GLU A 112 12.55 11.32 -10.27
N ALA A 113 12.00 10.87 -9.14
CA ALA A 113 12.16 9.51 -8.65
C ALA A 113 11.69 8.46 -9.68
N ASN A 114 10.54 8.68 -10.30
CA ASN A 114 10.03 7.80 -11.35
C ASN A 114 10.96 7.71 -12.56
N GLN A 115 11.51 8.84 -13.00
CA GLN A 115 12.44 8.86 -14.13
C GLN A 115 13.72 8.08 -13.82
N GLU A 116 14.31 8.29 -12.66
CA GLU A 116 15.54 7.60 -12.25
C GLU A 116 15.29 6.11 -11.99
N PHE A 117 14.16 5.75 -11.36
CA PHE A 117 13.75 4.37 -11.20
C PHE A 117 13.55 3.65 -12.53
N CYS A 118 12.95 4.29 -13.53
CA CYS A 118 12.85 3.74 -14.88
C CYS A 118 14.21 3.43 -15.49
N LYS A 119 15.20 4.31 -15.31
CA LYS A 119 16.58 4.08 -15.77
C LYS A 119 17.23 2.90 -15.03
N PHE A 120 17.02 2.83 -13.70
CA PHE A 120 17.51 1.73 -12.88
C PHE A 120 16.91 0.40 -13.33
N VAL A 121 15.60 0.30 -13.50
CA VAL A 121 14.93 -0.91 -14.00
C VAL A 121 15.44 -1.28 -15.38
N ARG A 122 15.55 -0.34 -16.32
CA ARG A 122 16.04 -0.59 -17.67
C ARG A 122 17.44 -1.19 -17.69
N ARG A 123 18.32 -0.79 -16.77
CA ARG A 123 19.70 -1.32 -16.67
C ARG A 123 19.75 -2.74 -16.10
N ASN A 124 18.86 -3.06 -15.14
CA ASN A 124 18.99 -4.27 -14.33
C ASN A 124 17.99 -5.37 -14.73
N TYR A 125 16.83 -5.03 -15.30
CA TYR A 125 15.71 -5.95 -15.51
C TYR A 125 16.08 -7.18 -16.31
N TYR A 126 16.86 -7.04 -17.38
CA TYR A 126 17.30 -8.16 -18.21
C TYR A 126 18.10 -9.19 -17.39
N ASP A 127 18.98 -8.71 -16.54
CA ASP A 127 19.80 -9.58 -15.69
C ASP A 127 18.94 -10.26 -14.62
N TRP A 128 18.00 -9.55 -14.00
CA TRP A 128 17.09 -10.12 -13.02
C TRP A 128 16.25 -11.29 -13.55
N ILE A 129 15.84 -11.26 -14.81
CA ILE A 129 15.04 -12.35 -15.39
C ILE A 129 15.90 -13.50 -15.96
N ASN A 130 17.18 -13.27 -16.25
CA ASN A 130 18.02 -14.27 -16.91
C ASN A 130 19.12 -14.86 -16.02
N LYS A 131 19.68 -14.10 -15.08
CA LYS A 131 20.91 -14.50 -14.37
C LYS A 131 20.68 -14.91 -12.92
N ARG A 132 19.64 -14.47 -12.28
CA ARG A 132 19.36 -14.72 -10.85
C ARG A 132 20.61 -14.80 -9.97
N ASP A 133 20.94 -13.70 -9.34
CA ASP A 133 21.98 -13.58 -8.36
C ASP A 133 21.45 -12.95 -7.04
N GLU A 134 22.32 -12.66 -6.09
CA GLU A 134 21.96 -12.08 -4.80
C GLU A 134 21.36 -10.66 -4.90
N THR A 135 21.62 -9.97 -6.01
CA THR A 135 21.09 -8.62 -6.26
C THR A 135 19.70 -8.64 -6.89
N THR A 136 19.25 -9.82 -7.36
CA THR A 136 17.95 -9.98 -7.99
C THR A 136 16.82 -9.83 -6.95
N PRO A 137 15.89 -8.87 -7.13
CA PRO A 137 14.79 -8.71 -6.22
C PRO A 137 13.82 -9.90 -6.28
N VAL A 138 13.01 -10.08 -5.24
CA VAL A 138 11.84 -10.95 -5.34
C VAL A 138 10.93 -10.39 -6.42
N MET A 139 10.56 -11.21 -7.40
CA MET A 139 9.73 -10.83 -8.54
C MET A 139 8.39 -11.59 -8.53
N SER A 140 7.42 -11.18 -9.35
CA SER A 140 6.10 -11.83 -9.41
C SER A 140 6.20 -13.36 -9.45
N HIS A 141 7.03 -13.91 -10.34
CA HIS A 141 7.16 -15.36 -10.53
C HIS A 141 7.98 -16.07 -9.42
N THR A 142 8.62 -15.33 -8.52
CA THR A 142 9.37 -15.91 -7.40
C THR A 142 8.69 -15.67 -6.04
N LEU A 143 7.69 -14.77 -5.99
CA LEU A 143 7.06 -14.29 -4.77
C LEU A 143 6.52 -15.43 -3.89
N MET A 144 5.78 -16.37 -4.48
CA MET A 144 5.19 -17.49 -3.73
C MET A 144 6.26 -18.33 -3.04
N ARG A 145 7.31 -18.72 -3.78
CA ARG A 145 8.40 -19.55 -3.24
C ARG A 145 9.26 -18.80 -2.22
N SER A 146 9.50 -17.51 -2.44
CA SER A 146 10.44 -16.74 -1.61
C SER A 146 9.80 -16.17 -0.34
N LYS A 147 8.51 -15.85 -0.37
CA LYS A 147 7.84 -15.13 0.72
C LYS A 147 6.63 -15.88 1.29
N ILE A 148 5.82 -16.52 0.47
CA ILE A 148 4.54 -17.08 0.93
C ILE A 148 4.70 -18.49 1.47
N PHE A 149 5.38 -19.38 0.73
CA PHE A 149 5.56 -20.76 1.18
C PHE A 149 6.33 -20.88 2.50
N PRO A 150 7.41 -20.11 2.77
CA PRO A 150 8.04 -20.14 4.08
C PRO A 150 7.08 -19.83 5.23
N VAL A 151 6.23 -18.79 5.06
CA VAL A 151 5.21 -18.47 6.07
C VAL A 151 4.18 -19.58 6.24
N ALA A 152 3.74 -20.19 5.14
CA ALA A 152 2.77 -21.29 5.17
C ALA A 152 3.37 -22.58 5.76
N ASP A 153 4.66 -22.84 5.60
CA ASP A 153 5.36 -23.97 6.22
C ASP A 153 5.40 -23.84 7.75
N GLU A 154 5.61 -22.62 8.26
CA GLU A 154 5.65 -22.34 9.69
C GLU A 154 4.25 -22.24 10.31
N ASN A 155 3.25 -21.80 9.52
CA ASN A 155 1.91 -21.49 10.00
C ASN A 155 0.85 -22.21 9.16
N PRO A 156 0.35 -23.38 9.59
CA PRO A 156 -0.64 -24.18 8.83
C PRO A 156 -1.98 -23.46 8.58
N LYS A 157 -2.27 -22.39 9.32
CA LYS A 157 -3.48 -21.55 9.16
C LYS A 157 -3.17 -20.23 8.45
N THR A 158 -2.36 -20.26 7.41
CA THR A 158 -2.03 -19.08 6.62
C THR A 158 -3.15 -18.75 5.64
N THR A 159 -3.55 -17.48 5.59
CA THR A 159 -4.46 -16.94 4.56
C THR A 159 -3.67 -15.97 3.69
N LEU A 160 -3.64 -16.22 2.38
CA LEU A 160 -3.12 -15.29 1.39
C LEU A 160 -4.28 -14.47 0.81
N LEU A 161 -4.28 -13.18 1.06
CA LEU A 161 -5.21 -12.23 0.44
C LEU A 161 -4.49 -11.43 -0.64
N LEU A 162 -4.81 -11.72 -1.91
CA LEU A 162 -4.28 -10.95 -3.05
C LEU A 162 -5.32 -9.93 -3.49
N ILE A 163 -4.99 -8.66 -3.34
CA ILE A 163 -5.84 -7.53 -3.75
C ILE A 163 -5.24 -6.93 -5.02
N ASP A 164 -5.94 -7.09 -6.13
CA ASP A 164 -5.51 -6.58 -7.43
C ASP A 164 -5.59 -5.06 -7.48
N ASN A 165 -4.61 -4.41 -8.13
CA ASN A 165 -4.51 -2.96 -8.27
C ASN A 165 -4.51 -2.18 -6.94
N PHE A 166 -4.07 -2.81 -5.85
CA PHE A 166 -3.98 -2.19 -4.54
C PHE A 166 -2.61 -1.53 -4.35
N ARG A 167 -2.61 -0.19 -4.25
CA ARG A 167 -1.39 0.59 -4.17
C ARG A 167 -0.88 0.74 -2.74
N TYR A 168 0.41 1.06 -2.60
CA TYR A 168 1.06 1.22 -1.30
C TYR A 168 0.50 2.41 -0.49
N ASP A 169 0.13 3.51 -1.13
CA ASP A 169 -0.54 4.64 -0.47
C ASP A 169 -1.90 4.24 0.14
N GLN A 170 -2.66 3.40 -0.56
CA GLN A 170 -3.91 2.83 -0.05
C GLN A 170 -3.64 1.89 1.13
N TRP A 171 -2.62 1.04 1.05
CA TRP A 171 -2.18 0.22 2.16
C TRP A 171 -1.80 1.06 3.38
N ARG A 172 -1.01 2.10 3.20
CA ARG A 172 -0.62 3.01 4.28
C ARG A 172 -1.81 3.70 4.95
N SER A 173 -2.84 4.01 4.18
CA SER A 173 -4.08 4.62 4.69
C SER A 173 -4.96 3.63 5.46
N ILE A 174 -4.97 2.34 5.07
CA ILE A 174 -5.82 1.31 5.68
C ILE A 174 -5.12 0.59 6.83
N SER A 175 -3.79 0.38 6.75
CA SER A 175 -3.05 -0.42 7.72
C SER A 175 -3.20 0.04 9.19
N PRO A 176 -3.34 1.34 9.53
CA PRO A 176 -3.62 1.75 10.91
C PRO A 176 -4.94 1.22 11.45
N LEU A 177 -5.95 1.04 10.60
CA LEU A 177 -7.26 0.49 10.98
C LEU A 177 -7.18 -1.00 11.31
N LEU A 178 -6.24 -1.70 10.67
CA LEU A 178 -6.04 -3.14 10.87
C LEU A 178 -5.26 -3.46 12.16
N ARG A 179 -4.49 -2.51 12.68
CA ARG A 179 -3.68 -2.69 13.91
C ARG A 179 -4.52 -3.00 15.16
N GLY A 180 -5.79 -2.70 15.15
CA GLY A 180 -6.72 -3.09 16.22
C GLY A 180 -7.08 -4.58 16.21
N TYR A 181 -6.76 -5.30 15.13
CA TYR A 181 -7.12 -6.71 14.89
C TYR A 181 -5.91 -7.60 14.60
N TYR A 182 -4.83 -7.04 14.04
CA TYR A 182 -3.65 -7.77 13.56
C TYR A 182 -2.37 -7.02 13.87
N ASP A 183 -1.34 -7.76 14.24
CA ASP A 183 0.04 -7.26 14.27
C ASP A 183 0.68 -7.38 12.89
N ILE A 184 1.29 -6.31 12.42
CA ILE A 184 2.01 -6.31 11.14
C ILE A 184 3.45 -6.78 11.41
N ALA A 185 3.73 -8.02 11.07
CA ALA A 185 5.04 -8.62 11.28
C ALA A 185 6.09 -8.14 10.27
N ALA A 186 5.69 -7.86 9.03
CA ALA A 186 6.57 -7.38 7.96
C ALA A 186 5.80 -6.54 6.94
N ASP A 187 6.48 -5.60 6.31
CA ASP A 187 5.97 -4.75 5.23
C ASP A 187 7.08 -4.62 4.18
N ASP A 188 6.98 -5.42 3.12
CA ASP A 188 7.98 -5.58 2.08
C ASP A 188 7.43 -5.24 0.69
N PHE A 189 8.36 -5.02 -0.24
CA PHE A 189 8.04 -4.87 -1.67
C PHE A 189 8.60 -6.03 -2.49
N TYR A 190 7.96 -6.30 -3.60
CA TYR A 190 8.51 -7.15 -4.66
C TYR A 190 8.48 -6.40 -6.00
N CYS A 191 9.33 -6.80 -6.92
CA CYS A 191 9.37 -6.22 -8.26
C CYS A 191 8.37 -6.96 -9.16
N ALA A 192 7.34 -6.27 -9.63
CA ALA A 192 6.43 -6.85 -10.62
C ALA A 192 7.17 -7.10 -11.94
N ILE A 193 6.84 -8.21 -12.62
CA ILE A 193 7.34 -8.43 -13.98
C ILE A 193 6.74 -7.41 -14.94
N LEU A 194 7.44 -7.13 -16.03
CA LEU A 194 6.99 -6.26 -17.10
C LEU A 194 6.45 -7.06 -18.29
N PRO A 195 5.30 -6.67 -18.86
CA PRO A 195 4.42 -5.62 -18.40
C PRO A 195 3.69 -5.99 -17.08
N THR A 196 3.37 -4.98 -16.28
CA THR A 196 2.70 -5.17 -14.98
C THR A 196 1.21 -5.50 -15.11
N ALA A 197 0.69 -5.62 -16.33
CA ALA A 197 -0.71 -5.94 -16.57
C ALA A 197 -1.10 -7.25 -15.86
N THR A 198 -2.30 -7.27 -15.30
CA THR A 198 -2.83 -8.34 -14.44
C THR A 198 -2.65 -9.73 -15.03
N GLN A 199 -2.93 -9.91 -16.31
CA GLN A 199 -2.79 -11.20 -16.99
C GLN A 199 -1.36 -11.74 -17.00
N TYR A 200 -0.34 -10.89 -17.05
CA TYR A 200 1.05 -11.31 -16.99
C TYR A 200 1.54 -11.46 -15.55
N ALA A 201 1.44 -10.38 -14.78
CA ALA A 201 2.02 -10.31 -13.44
C ALA A 201 1.32 -11.27 -12.45
N ARG A 202 -0.02 -11.31 -12.44
CA ARG A 202 -0.77 -12.13 -11.49
C ARG A 202 -0.71 -13.62 -11.85
N ASN A 203 -0.80 -13.97 -13.13
CA ASN A 203 -0.58 -15.36 -13.55
C ASN A 203 0.84 -15.82 -13.21
N ALA A 204 1.85 -14.96 -13.35
CA ALA A 204 3.22 -15.28 -12.96
C ALA A 204 3.37 -15.53 -11.45
N ILE A 205 2.63 -14.81 -10.59
CA ILE A 205 2.59 -15.06 -9.14
C ILE A 205 2.11 -16.48 -8.87
N PHE A 206 0.94 -16.86 -9.38
CA PHE A 206 0.34 -18.16 -9.11
C PHE A 206 1.05 -19.33 -9.80
N ALA A 207 1.57 -19.10 -11.01
CA ALA A 207 2.31 -20.13 -11.75
C ALA A 207 3.75 -20.35 -11.26
N GLY A 208 4.34 -19.33 -10.61
CA GLY A 208 5.77 -19.32 -10.28
C GLY A 208 6.69 -19.37 -11.49
N LEU A 209 6.22 -18.85 -12.63
CA LEU A 209 6.86 -18.92 -13.94
C LEU A 209 6.71 -17.57 -14.67
N MET A 210 7.63 -17.30 -15.59
CA MET A 210 7.48 -16.19 -16.53
C MET A 210 6.40 -16.52 -17.58
N PRO A 211 5.71 -15.53 -18.16
CA PRO A 211 4.60 -15.70 -19.10
C PRO A 211 4.90 -16.67 -20.25
N LEU A 212 6.03 -16.54 -20.92
CA LEU A 212 6.45 -17.43 -22.00
C LEU A 212 6.59 -18.89 -21.54
N ALA A 213 7.01 -19.10 -20.30
CA ALA A 213 7.10 -20.46 -19.72
C ALA A 213 5.73 -21.03 -19.39
N ILE A 214 4.78 -20.18 -18.96
CA ILE A 214 3.38 -20.58 -18.72
C ILE A 214 2.77 -21.04 -20.06
N ASP A 215 2.89 -20.23 -21.10
CA ASP A 215 2.38 -20.54 -22.43
C ASP A 215 2.94 -21.88 -22.98
N LYS A 216 4.27 -22.05 -22.92
CA LYS A 216 4.92 -23.29 -23.37
C LYS A 216 4.52 -24.54 -22.59
N LEU A 217 4.35 -24.43 -21.28
CA LEU A 217 4.06 -25.58 -20.42
C LEU A 217 2.57 -25.88 -20.29
N MET A 218 1.74 -24.89 -20.48
CA MET A 218 0.28 -24.96 -20.31
C MET A 218 -0.44 -24.13 -21.39
N PRO A 219 -0.24 -24.43 -22.67
CA PRO A 219 -0.77 -23.59 -23.77
C PRO A 219 -2.30 -23.45 -23.74
N ASN A 220 -3.01 -24.50 -23.29
CA ASN A 220 -4.47 -24.47 -23.17
C ASN A 220 -5.00 -23.62 -21.98
N LYS A 221 -4.10 -23.05 -21.19
CA LYS A 221 -4.43 -22.22 -19.99
C LYS A 221 -3.87 -20.81 -20.07
N TRP A 222 -3.22 -20.49 -21.19
CA TRP A 222 -2.72 -19.17 -21.49
C TRP A 222 -3.52 -18.55 -22.63
N LEU A 223 -3.91 -17.30 -22.46
CA LEU A 223 -4.56 -16.50 -23.50
C LEU A 223 -3.74 -15.24 -23.75
N ASN A 224 -3.43 -14.99 -25.01
CA ASN A 224 -2.74 -13.78 -25.45
C ASN A 224 -3.69 -12.58 -25.48
N ASP A 225 -3.14 -11.37 -25.63
CA ASP A 225 -3.92 -10.12 -25.57
C ASP A 225 -5.05 -10.06 -26.62
N ASN A 226 -4.78 -10.60 -27.79
CA ASN A 226 -5.68 -10.60 -28.95
C ASN A 226 -6.72 -11.75 -28.93
N GLU A 227 -6.64 -12.65 -27.95
CA GLU A 227 -7.59 -13.77 -27.84
C GLU A 227 -8.77 -13.39 -26.92
N GLU A 228 -9.96 -13.85 -27.26
CA GLU A 228 -11.15 -13.63 -26.45
C GLU A 228 -11.17 -14.50 -25.19
N GLY A 229 -11.75 -13.99 -24.12
CA GLY A 229 -11.92 -14.73 -22.85
C GLY A 229 -11.22 -14.11 -21.66
N GLY A 230 -11.45 -14.71 -20.50
CA GLY A 230 -10.88 -14.26 -19.22
C GLY A 230 -9.42 -14.67 -19.09
N LYS A 231 -8.53 -13.72 -19.03
CA LYS A 231 -7.07 -13.94 -19.01
C LYS A 231 -6.54 -14.56 -17.72
N ASN A 232 -7.29 -14.51 -16.62
CA ASN A 232 -6.90 -15.00 -15.29
C ASN A 232 -7.84 -16.08 -14.75
N GLN A 233 -8.29 -16.99 -15.59
CA GLN A 233 -9.24 -18.05 -15.19
C GLN A 233 -8.58 -19.25 -14.52
N TYR A 234 -7.29 -19.46 -14.74
CA TYR A 234 -6.58 -20.68 -14.35
C TYR A 234 -5.63 -20.50 -13.14
N GLU A 235 -5.82 -19.44 -12.36
CA GLU A 235 -4.93 -19.09 -11.24
C GLU A 235 -4.82 -20.21 -10.20
N GLU A 236 -5.93 -20.85 -9.83
CA GLU A 236 -5.93 -21.98 -8.91
C GLU A 236 -5.12 -23.18 -9.46
N GLN A 237 -5.28 -23.48 -10.74
CA GLN A 237 -4.56 -24.58 -11.39
C GLN A 237 -3.07 -24.29 -11.52
N PHE A 238 -2.70 -23.02 -11.71
CA PHE A 238 -1.31 -22.55 -11.67
C PHE A 238 -0.72 -22.74 -10.28
N LEU A 239 -1.46 -22.31 -9.24
CA LEU A 239 -1.04 -22.48 -7.86
C LEU A 239 -0.87 -23.97 -7.49
N GLN A 240 -1.80 -24.82 -7.86
CA GLN A 240 -1.72 -26.26 -7.62
C GLN A 240 -0.46 -26.86 -8.24
N ARG A 241 -0.19 -26.53 -9.52
CA ARG A 241 1.03 -26.95 -10.19
C ARG A 241 2.29 -26.41 -9.50
N LEU A 242 2.28 -25.13 -9.11
CA LEU A 242 3.40 -24.51 -8.41
C LEU A 242 3.70 -25.21 -7.09
N MET A 243 2.68 -25.50 -6.28
CA MET A 243 2.82 -26.25 -5.03
C MET A 243 3.43 -27.65 -5.29
N THR A 244 2.85 -28.40 -6.21
CA THR A 244 3.35 -29.73 -6.57
C THR A 244 4.82 -29.69 -7.01
N SER A 245 5.17 -28.77 -7.91
CA SER A 245 6.56 -28.63 -8.40
C SER A 245 7.54 -28.12 -7.34
N SER A 246 7.04 -27.54 -6.25
CA SER A 246 7.82 -27.06 -5.11
C SER A 246 7.85 -28.08 -3.94
N GLY A 247 7.30 -29.30 -4.13
CA GLY A 247 7.22 -30.32 -3.07
C GLY A 247 6.27 -29.94 -1.92
N LYS A 248 5.31 -29.03 -2.17
CA LYS A 248 4.34 -28.59 -1.17
C LYS A 248 3.03 -29.35 -1.30
N ASN A 249 2.53 -29.84 -0.18
CA ASN A 249 1.27 -30.60 -0.11
C ASN A 249 0.33 -29.96 0.92
N TYR A 250 0.02 -28.66 0.71
CA TYR A 250 -0.92 -27.96 1.58
C TYR A 250 -2.35 -28.38 1.27
N LYS A 251 -3.16 -28.56 2.32
CA LYS A 251 -4.61 -28.58 2.19
C LYS A 251 -5.08 -27.12 2.14
N TYR A 252 -5.68 -26.70 1.05
CA TYR A 252 -6.05 -25.30 0.81
C TYR A 252 -7.46 -25.17 0.25
N THR A 253 -7.99 -23.96 0.33
CA THR A 253 -9.16 -23.49 -0.43
C THR A 253 -8.73 -22.29 -1.28
N PHE A 254 -9.38 -22.13 -2.42
CA PHE A 254 -9.13 -21.00 -3.33
C PHE A 254 -10.46 -20.35 -3.69
N ASP A 255 -10.61 -19.06 -3.36
CA ASP A 255 -11.81 -18.29 -3.64
C ASP A 255 -11.44 -17.02 -4.43
N LYS A 256 -12.26 -16.69 -5.40
CA LYS A 256 -12.13 -15.47 -6.20
C LYS A 256 -13.33 -14.58 -5.96
N LEU A 257 -13.10 -13.51 -5.18
CA LEU A 257 -14.13 -12.51 -4.93
C LEU A 257 -14.27 -11.59 -6.15
N VAL A 258 -15.45 -11.60 -6.77
CA VAL A 258 -15.81 -10.70 -7.86
C VAL A 258 -16.75 -9.64 -7.28
N PRO A 259 -16.58 -8.34 -7.60
CA PRO A 259 -17.55 -7.34 -7.17
C PRO A 259 -18.94 -7.74 -7.63
N VAL A 260 -19.89 -7.82 -6.70
CA VAL A 260 -21.30 -8.00 -7.05
C VAL A 260 -21.70 -6.75 -7.83
N SER A 261 -22.11 -6.90 -9.10
CA SER A 261 -22.62 -5.78 -9.86
C SER A 261 -23.89 -5.27 -9.17
N TYR A 262 -23.90 -4.01 -8.77
CA TYR A 262 -25.02 -3.34 -8.11
C TYR A 262 -26.31 -3.22 -8.99
N THR A 263 -26.38 -3.91 -10.12
CA THR A 263 -27.52 -3.88 -11.04
C THR A 263 -28.76 -4.65 -10.59
N HIS A 264 -28.75 -5.23 -9.37
CA HIS A 264 -29.90 -5.96 -8.82
C HIS A 264 -30.46 -5.38 -7.51
N LEU A 265 -30.18 -4.13 -7.20
CA LEU A 265 -30.82 -3.39 -6.10
C LEU A 265 -31.67 -2.24 -6.67
N THR A 266 -32.68 -2.59 -7.44
CA THR A 266 -33.84 -1.71 -7.76
C THR A 266 -35.11 -2.44 -7.38
#